data_b8408199d7579dd98fc73c6647aec331
#
_entry.id   b8408199d7579dd98fc73c6647aec331
#
_cell.length_a   1.000
_cell.length_b   1.000
_cell.length_c   1.000
_cell.angle_alpha   90.00
_cell.angle_beta   90.00
_cell.angle_gamma   90.00
#
_symmetry.space_group_name_H-M   'P 1'
#
loop_
_entity.id
_entity.type
_entity.pdbx_description
1 polymer ?
#
loop_
_entity_poly.entity_id
_entity_poly.type
_entity_poly.pdbx_seq_one_letter_code
_entity_poly.pdbx_strand_id
1 'polypeptide(L)'
;MQNISKSIEACAARYGEQAEAMRDYLMAGQAAALALENRGPIEFDTSGKLAQHILDAYSKYGFYVFTGVLSDEECEDIEADMVALKRSFPTMPDSAVDADGNPALGSDSKTPHLVWSKPLGDPLGGTQLANGRHQVKMFEPEATADTPLASPFILLGSLRFSDACLRTYAHPELLKVAEAINGPDFAPFNEALFIKEPGIGAAVSWHQDGVTHWDSPDFDENIHGFNFMAQLYGSTAVNGVWVLPGSHKLGKIDITDLVAESGSERLVGAVPLVCDRGDVFICNRQALHGSFPNSGFEPRLTVNFGFHKRSSVLGVKGGGIHSDAQVFDDEIIARRSKVLGYAIAARKERYPDEMAYTYQPFEAAGLSFEWNDAARRDIHDYNRDDLSI
;
A
#
# COMPACT_ATOMS: atom_id res chain seq x y z
N MET A 1 -13.80 -8.62 -17.08
CA MET A 1 -13.70 -7.14 -17.07
C MET A 1 -15.05 -6.56 -16.74
N GLN A 2 -15.19 -5.97 -15.57
CA GLN A 2 -16.39 -5.21 -15.20
C GLN A 2 -16.51 -4.03 -16.18
N ASN A 3 -17.73 -3.72 -16.57
CA ASN A 3 -17.98 -2.56 -17.42
C ASN A 3 -17.81 -1.28 -16.58
N ILE A 4 -16.58 -0.76 -16.54
CA ILE A 4 -16.21 0.42 -15.74
C ILE A 4 -16.74 1.74 -16.34
N SER A 5 -17.38 1.70 -17.53
CA SER A 5 -17.83 2.92 -18.23
C SER A 5 -18.75 3.79 -17.38
N LYS A 6 -19.68 3.18 -16.63
CA LYS A 6 -20.58 3.95 -15.75
C LYS A 6 -19.83 4.62 -14.60
N SER A 7 -18.83 3.95 -14.04
CA SER A 7 -18.01 4.51 -12.96
C SER A 7 -17.11 5.64 -13.46
N ILE A 8 -16.55 5.51 -14.67
CA ILE A 8 -15.79 6.57 -15.34
C ILE A 8 -16.67 7.80 -15.56
N GLU A 9 -17.90 7.63 -16.11
CA GLU A 9 -18.83 8.75 -16.32
C GLU A 9 -19.20 9.43 -15.00
N ALA A 10 -19.53 8.67 -13.96
CA ALA A 10 -19.86 9.22 -12.65
C ALA A 10 -18.68 9.98 -12.03
N CYS A 11 -17.48 9.44 -12.16
CA CYS A 11 -16.25 10.08 -11.68
C CYS A 11 -15.98 11.38 -12.46
N ALA A 12 -15.98 11.32 -13.78
CA ALA A 12 -15.70 12.47 -14.64
C ALA A 12 -16.69 13.61 -14.41
N ALA A 13 -17.97 13.31 -14.25
CA ALA A 13 -19.02 14.31 -14.00
C ALA A 13 -18.74 15.19 -12.74
N ARG A 14 -17.98 14.69 -11.77
CA ARG A 14 -17.59 15.44 -10.57
C ARG A 14 -16.52 16.50 -10.81
N TYR A 15 -15.90 16.49 -11.98
CA TYR A 15 -14.85 17.47 -12.36
C TYR A 15 -15.38 18.72 -13.05
N GLY A 16 -16.72 18.90 -13.15
CA GLY A 16 -17.34 20.10 -13.70
C GLY A 16 -16.88 20.40 -15.14
N GLU A 17 -16.31 21.57 -15.37
CA GLU A 17 -15.80 21.98 -16.69
C GLU A 17 -14.68 21.08 -17.22
N GLN A 18 -14.00 20.35 -16.36
CA GLN A 18 -12.93 19.40 -16.73
C GLN A 18 -13.44 17.95 -16.90
N ALA A 19 -14.76 17.72 -16.91
CA ALA A 19 -15.34 16.38 -16.96
C ALA A 19 -14.93 15.59 -18.20
N GLU A 20 -14.91 16.23 -19.39
CA GLU A 20 -14.48 15.58 -20.63
C GLU A 20 -13.01 15.18 -20.59
N ALA A 21 -12.14 16.09 -20.16
CA ALA A 21 -10.71 15.82 -20.03
C ALA A 21 -10.43 14.71 -19.00
N MET A 22 -11.18 14.65 -17.89
CA MET A 22 -11.04 13.57 -16.90
C MET A 22 -11.55 12.25 -17.44
N ARG A 23 -12.68 12.21 -18.14
CA ARG A 23 -13.18 11.00 -18.81
C ARG A 23 -12.16 10.41 -19.76
N ASP A 24 -11.63 11.25 -20.65
CA ASP A 24 -10.66 10.83 -21.67
C ASP A 24 -9.37 10.30 -21.00
N TYR A 25 -8.91 10.97 -19.94
CA TYR A 25 -7.74 10.54 -19.17
C TYR A 25 -7.95 9.18 -18.53
N LEU A 26 -9.10 8.95 -17.87
CA LEU A 26 -9.43 7.67 -17.24
C LEU A 26 -9.52 6.54 -18.27
N MET A 27 -10.20 6.79 -19.41
CA MET A 27 -10.35 5.80 -20.47
C MET A 27 -9.00 5.46 -21.12
N ALA A 28 -8.22 6.46 -21.49
CA ALA A 28 -6.91 6.28 -22.10
C ALA A 28 -5.93 5.58 -21.15
N GLY A 29 -5.91 5.98 -19.88
CA GLY A 29 -5.07 5.35 -18.87
C GLY A 29 -5.41 3.89 -18.64
N GLN A 30 -6.71 3.54 -18.53
CA GLN A 30 -7.17 2.16 -18.40
C GLN A 30 -6.70 1.29 -19.59
N ALA A 31 -6.86 1.81 -20.81
CA ALA A 31 -6.43 1.10 -22.01
C ALA A 31 -4.90 0.96 -22.07
N ALA A 32 -4.16 2.02 -21.75
CA ALA A 32 -2.71 2.00 -21.73
C ALA A 32 -2.16 1.01 -20.68
N ALA A 33 -2.74 0.98 -19.47
CA ALA A 33 -2.36 0.04 -18.42
C ALA A 33 -2.50 -1.43 -18.85
N LEU A 34 -3.59 -1.75 -19.54
CA LEU A 34 -3.85 -3.12 -20.01
C LEU A 34 -2.97 -3.51 -21.21
N ALA A 35 -2.40 -2.54 -21.92
CA ALA A 35 -1.50 -2.77 -23.04
C ALA A 35 -0.03 -2.95 -22.62
N LEU A 36 0.32 -2.69 -21.35
CA LEU A 36 1.68 -2.92 -20.84
C LEU A 36 1.95 -4.41 -20.65
N GLU A 37 3.15 -4.85 -21.04
CA GLU A 37 3.62 -6.22 -20.85
C GLU A 37 4.27 -6.40 -19.46
N ASN A 38 3.51 -6.12 -18.39
CA ASN A 38 3.99 -6.13 -17.01
C ASN A 38 2.97 -6.74 -16.05
N ARG A 39 2.32 -7.81 -16.47
CA ARG A 39 1.35 -8.55 -15.66
C ARG A 39 1.34 -10.03 -15.97
N GLY A 40 1.02 -10.83 -14.98
CA GLY A 40 0.91 -12.29 -15.06
C GLY A 40 1.03 -12.93 -13.68
N PRO A 41 0.92 -14.27 -13.58
CA PRO A 41 1.14 -14.98 -12.32
C PRO A 41 2.58 -14.80 -11.82
N ILE A 42 2.80 -15.11 -10.53
CA ILE A 42 4.16 -15.26 -10.02
C ILE A 42 4.76 -16.52 -10.62
N GLU A 43 5.90 -16.40 -11.28
CA GLU A 43 6.58 -17.52 -11.91
C GLU A 43 8.03 -17.62 -11.40
N PHE A 44 8.44 -18.84 -11.05
CA PHE A 44 9.82 -19.15 -10.70
C PHE A 44 10.39 -20.13 -11.73
N ASP A 45 11.67 -19.98 -12.05
CA ASP A 45 12.38 -20.92 -12.91
C ASP A 45 12.66 -22.26 -12.19
N THR A 46 13.25 -23.20 -12.90
CA THR A 46 13.58 -24.54 -12.36
C THR A 46 14.61 -24.51 -11.24
N SER A 47 15.31 -23.40 -11.04
CA SER A 47 16.24 -23.17 -9.92
C SER A 47 15.60 -22.48 -8.73
N GLY A 48 14.30 -22.12 -8.82
CA GLY A 48 13.55 -21.40 -7.78
C GLY A 48 13.75 -19.89 -7.79
N LYS A 49 14.39 -19.33 -8.84
CA LYS A 49 14.54 -17.88 -9.00
C LYS A 49 13.33 -17.28 -9.69
N LEU A 50 12.97 -16.07 -9.31
CA LEU A 50 11.91 -15.32 -9.99
C LEU A 50 12.21 -15.20 -11.49
N ALA A 51 11.20 -15.45 -12.33
CA ALA A 51 11.36 -15.48 -13.77
C ALA A 51 11.91 -14.17 -14.31
N GLN A 52 12.86 -14.25 -15.26
CA GLN A 52 13.61 -13.10 -15.75
C GLN A 52 12.70 -12.04 -16.40
N HIS A 53 11.64 -12.45 -17.11
CA HIS A 53 10.72 -11.52 -17.75
C HIS A 53 9.98 -10.63 -16.72
N ILE A 54 9.72 -11.14 -15.51
CA ILE A 54 9.12 -10.39 -14.40
C ILE A 54 10.11 -9.33 -13.91
N LEU A 55 11.38 -9.73 -13.68
CA LEU A 55 12.44 -8.83 -13.26
C LEU A 55 12.71 -7.74 -14.31
N ASP A 56 12.70 -8.10 -15.60
CA ASP A 56 12.91 -7.16 -16.71
C ASP A 56 11.76 -6.14 -16.79
N ALA A 57 10.51 -6.59 -16.67
CA ALA A 57 9.34 -5.74 -16.67
C ALA A 57 9.33 -4.81 -15.45
N TYR A 58 9.60 -5.35 -14.24
CA TYR A 58 9.72 -4.55 -13.02
C TYR A 58 10.83 -3.51 -13.13
N SER A 59 12.01 -3.90 -13.62
CA SER A 59 13.12 -2.96 -13.87
C SER A 59 12.77 -1.90 -14.92
N LYS A 60 12.01 -2.24 -15.96
CA LYS A 60 11.62 -1.32 -17.03
C LYS A 60 10.60 -0.28 -16.55
N TYR A 61 9.55 -0.74 -15.88
CA TYR A 61 8.39 0.09 -15.55
C TYR A 61 8.38 0.60 -14.11
N GLY A 62 9.08 -0.04 -13.18
CA GLY A 62 9.04 0.24 -11.74
C GLY A 62 7.89 -0.44 -11.01
N PHE A 63 7.09 -1.26 -11.71
CA PHE A 63 6.00 -2.03 -11.12
C PHE A 63 5.65 -3.26 -11.96
N TYR A 64 4.99 -4.23 -11.34
CA TYR A 64 4.44 -5.42 -11.99
C TYR A 64 3.13 -5.83 -11.31
N VAL A 65 2.17 -6.34 -12.05
CA VAL A 65 0.90 -6.83 -11.52
C VAL A 65 0.93 -8.36 -11.50
N PHE A 66 1.02 -8.94 -10.31
CA PHE A 66 0.89 -10.38 -10.10
C PHE A 66 -0.59 -10.74 -10.05
N THR A 67 -1.03 -11.60 -10.97
CA THR A 67 -2.44 -12.00 -11.09
C THR A 67 -2.75 -13.24 -10.28
N GLY A 68 -3.92 -13.25 -9.61
CA GLY A 68 -4.43 -14.42 -8.92
C GLY A 68 -3.57 -14.90 -7.75
N VAL A 69 -2.96 -13.98 -6.99
CA VAL A 69 -2.06 -14.31 -5.87
C VAL A 69 -2.85 -14.79 -4.67
N LEU A 70 -3.87 -14.01 -4.26
CA LEU A 70 -4.73 -14.39 -3.15
C LEU A 70 -5.90 -15.21 -3.66
N SER A 71 -6.17 -16.31 -3.01
CA SER A 71 -7.35 -17.13 -3.26
C SER A 71 -8.64 -16.38 -2.83
N ASP A 72 -9.79 -16.87 -3.31
CA ASP A 72 -11.08 -16.34 -2.86
C ASP A 72 -11.25 -16.48 -1.35
N GLU A 73 -10.80 -17.60 -0.75
CA GLU A 73 -10.84 -17.83 0.70
C GLU A 73 -10.03 -16.78 1.47
N GLU A 74 -8.82 -16.44 1.01
CA GLU A 74 -8.00 -15.40 1.63
C GLU A 74 -8.66 -14.02 1.53
N CYS A 75 -9.25 -13.72 0.39
CA CYS A 75 -10.00 -12.47 0.21
C CYS A 75 -11.25 -12.42 1.10
N GLU A 76 -11.97 -13.52 1.26
CA GLU A 76 -13.14 -13.63 2.15
C GLU A 76 -12.74 -13.47 3.62
N ASP A 77 -11.62 -14.06 4.05
CA ASP A 77 -11.07 -13.89 5.40
C ASP A 77 -10.77 -12.39 5.66
N ILE A 78 -10.11 -11.69 4.73
CA ILE A 78 -9.82 -10.25 4.86
C ILE A 78 -11.11 -9.44 4.92
N GLU A 79 -12.09 -9.76 4.07
CA GLU A 79 -13.38 -9.07 4.03
C GLU A 79 -14.16 -9.24 5.35
N ALA A 80 -14.17 -10.44 5.91
CA ALA A 80 -14.80 -10.73 7.19
C ALA A 80 -14.16 -9.94 8.34
N ASP A 81 -12.82 -9.91 8.40
CA ASP A 81 -12.08 -9.11 9.37
C ASP A 81 -12.41 -7.62 9.23
N MET A 82 -12.45 -7.09 7.99
CA MET A 82 -12.76 -5.69 7.75
C MET A 82 -14.19 -5.30 8.13
N VAL A 83 -15.16 -6.16 7.89
CA VAL A 83 -16.56 -5.96 8.33
C VAL A 83 -16.62 -5.87 9.86
N ALA A 84 -15.88 -6.73 10.56
CA ALA A 84 -15.79 -6.69 12.02
C ALA A 84 -15.08 -5.42 12.52
N LEU A 85 -13.94 -5.06 11.93
CA LEU A 85 -13.15 -3.91 12.32
C LEU A 85 -13.89 -2.58 12.13
N LYS A 86 -14.61 -2.40 11.03
CA LYS A 86 -15.39 -1.18 10.77
C LYS A 86 -16.43 -0.89 11.85
N ARG A 87 -16.95 -1.91 12.55
CA ARG A 87 -17.90 -1.73 13.67
C ARG A 87 -17.23 -1.08 14.90
N SER A 88 -15.92 -1.34 15.08
CA SER A 88 -15.14 -0.78 16.17
C SER A 88 -14.43 0.54 15.83
N PHE A 89 -14.64 1.07 14.62
CA PHE A 89 -14.05 2.36 14.27
C PHE A 89 -14.66 3.48 15.13
N PRO A 90 -13.85 4.47 15.54
CA PRO A 90 -14.41 5.65 16.21
C PRO A 90 -15.41 6.35 15.28
N THR A 91 -16.46 6.94 15.86
CA THR A 91 -17.51 7.62 15.10
C THR A 91 -17.04 8.90 14.41
N MET A 92 -16.00 9.52 14.94
CA MET A 92 -15.35 10.74 14.45
C MET A 92 -13.85 10.68 14.80
N PRO A 93 -13.00 11.50 14.15
CA PRO A 93 -11.55 11.48 14.38
C PRO A 93 -11.12 11.56 15.86
N ASP A 94 -11.85 12.30 16.66
CA ASP A 94 -11.54 12.52 18.09
C ASP A 94 -12.39 11.67 19.05
N SER A 95 -13.20 10.74 18.52
CA SER A 95 -14.03 9.88 19.35
C SER A 95 -13.21 8.76 19.99
N ALA A 96 -13.34 8.58 21.31
CA ALA A 96 -12.77 7.45 22.03
C ALA A 96 -13.66 6.19 21.99
N VAL A 97 -14.87 6.31 21.41
CA VAL A 97 -15.86 5.23 21.36
C VAL A 97 -16.35 4.99 19.94
N ASP A 98 -16.75 3.74 19.67
CA ASP A 98 -17.43 3.32 18.46
C ASP A 98 -18.92 3.72 18.46
N ALA A 99 -19.67 3.29 17.44
CA ALA A 99 -21.09 3.60 17.30
C ALA A 99 -21.97 2.97 18.38
N ASP A 100 -21.51 1.91 19.03
CA ASP A 100 -22.22 1.19 20.11
C ASP A 100 -21.80 1.68 21.50
N GLY A 101 -20.88 2.65 21.59
CA GLY A 101 -20.37 3.21 22.84
C GLY A 101 -19.25 2.40 23.49
N ASN A 102 -18.72 1.39 22.83
CA ASN A 102 -17.56 0.63 23.29
C ASN A 102 -16.26 1.40 23.02
N PRO A 103 -15.13 1.06 23.69
CA PRO A 103 -13.83 1.61 23.35
C PRO A 103 -13.53 1.40 21.87
N ALA A 104 -13.21 2.50 21.16
CA ALA A 104 -12.96 2.45 19.73
C ALA A 104 -11.64 1.73 19.42
N LEU A 105 -11.49 1.28 18.16
CA LEU A 105 -10.29 0.62 17.63
C LEU A 105 -9.04 1.43 17.99
N GLY A 106 -8.06 0.79 18.62
CA GLY A 106 -6.79 1.40 18.96
C GLY A 106 -6.86 2.42 20.10
N SER A 107 -7.97 2.51 20.85
CA SER A 107 -8.10 3.41 22.02
C SER A 107 -7.07 3.15 23.12
N ASP A 108 -6.47 1.96 23.14
CA ASP A 108 -5.38 1.54 24.05
C ASP A 108 -3.98 1.82 23.47
N SER A 109 -3.88 2.36 22.27
CA SER A 109 -2.63 2.62 21.57
C SER A 109 -2.07 4.00 21.88
N LYS A 110 -0.74 4.14 21.77
CA LYS A 110 -0.05 5.42 22.03
C LYS A 110 -0.28 6.45 20.91
N THR A 111 -0.65 5.98 19.72
CA THR A 111 -0.85 6.80 18.53
C THR A 111 -2.13 6.38 17.81
N PRO A 112 -2.83 7.32 17.14
CA PRO A 112 -4.00 6.97 16.32
C PRO A 112 -3.65 5.98 15.22
N HIS A 113 -4.53 5.01 15.00
CA HIS A 113 -4.40 4.04 13.91
C HIS A 113 -5.15 4.45 12.63
N LEU A 114 -6.11 5.36 12.73
CA LEU A 114 -6.89 5.79 11.58
C LEU A 114 -6.46 7.18 11.12
N VAL A 115 -6.19 7.29 9.83
CA VAL A 115 -6.05 8.57 9.14
C VAL A 115 -7.38 8.90 8.46
N TRP A 116 -7.84 10.13 8.68
CA TRP A 116 -9.16 10.59 8.26
C TRP A 116 -9.06 11.59 7.12
N SER A 117 -10.10 11.62 6.31
CA SER A 117 -10.30 12.64 5.28
C SER A 117 -11.75 13.09 5.22
N LYS A 118 -11.97 14.32 4.77
CA LYS A 118 -13.29 14.67 4.25
C LYS A 118 -13.57 13.84 2.99
N PRO A 119 -14.85 13.58 2.65
CA PRO A 119 -15.20 12.91 1.41
C PRO A 119 -14.51 13.52 0.20
N LEU A 120 -13.93 12.67 -0.68
CA LEU A 120 -13.21 13.06 -1.90
C LEU A 120 -12.03 14.02 -1.66
N GLY A 121 -11.57 14.17 -0.41
CA GLY A 121 -10.48 15.06 -0.04
C GLY A 121 -9.10 14.49 -0.35
N ASP A 122 -8.08 15.35 -0.25
CA ASP A 122 -6.67 15.00 -0.26
C ASP A 122 -6.01 15.53 1.02
N PRO A 123 -5.95 14.72 2.08
CA PRO A 123 -5.47 15.20 3.38
C PRO A 123 -3.95 15.33 3.46
N LEU A 124 -3.20 14.76 2.52
CA LEU A 124 -1.73 14.77 2.50
C LEU A 124 -1.17 15.83 1.55
N GLY A 125 -1.84 16.09 0.45
CA GLY A 125 -1.37 16.96 -0.62
C GLY A 125 -1.13 18.41 -0.20
N GLY A 126 0.04 18.94 -0.54
CA GLY A 126 0.46 20.30 -0.19
C GLY A 126 0.74 20.51 1.29
N THR A 127 0.92 19.44 2.09
CA THR A 127 1.18 19.51 3.53
C THR A 127 2.61 19.07 3.89
N GLN A 128 2.99 19.31 5.16
CA GLN A 128 4.26 18.81 5.72
C GLN A 128 4.14 17.39 6.29
N LEU A 129 2.95 16.79 6.25
CA LEU A 129 2.76 15.41 6.65
C LEU A 129 3.58 14.47 5.76
N ALA A 130 3.96 13.32 6.27
CA ALA A 130 4.80 12.36 5.56
C ALA A 130 6.08 13.00 4.98
N ASN A 131 6.75 13.85 5.76
CA ASN A 131 7.98 14.56 5.40
C ASN A 131 7.86 15.48 4.16
N GLY A 132 6.66 16.01 3.90
CA GLY A 132 6.42 16.96 2.80
C GLY A 132 6.54 16.37 1.40
N ARG A 133 6.56 15.02 1.26
CA ARG A 133 6.71 14.37 -0.05
C ARG A 133 5.52 14.53 -0.98
N HIS A 134 4.35 14.88 -0.44
CA HIS A 134 3.12 15.16 -1.18
C HIS A 134 3.08 16.65 -1.59
N GLN A 135 3.92 17.04 -2.55
CA GLN A 135 4.19 18.44 -2.90
C GLN A 135 2.98 19.17 -3.47
N VAL A 136 2.10 18.47 -4.17
CA VAL A 136 0.92 19.03 -4.82
C VAL A 136 -0.36 18.50 -4.19
N LYS A 137 -1.43 19.30 -4.25
CA LYS A 137 -2.76 18.88 -3.83
C LYS A 137 -3.55 18.41 -5.04
N MET A 138 -4.20 17.24 -4.92
CA MET A 138 -5.13 16.75 -5.93
C MET A 138 -6.40 17.59 -5.96
N PHE A 139 -7.04 17.65 -7.11
CA PHE A 139 -8.38 18.22 -7.21
C PHE A 139 -9.35 17.47 -6.31
N GLU A 140 -10.12 18.20 -5.53
CA GLU A 140 -11.11 17.67 -4.58
C GLU A 140 -12.52 17.96 -5.13
N PRO A 141 -13.18 16.96 -5.76
CA PRO A 141 -14.56 17.14 -6.21
C PRO A 141 -15.50 17.41 -5.05
N GLU A 142 -16.57 18.16 -5.30
CA GLU A 142 -17.61 18.35 -4.29
C GLU A 142 -18.32 17.03 -3.98
N ALA A 143 -18.43 16.72 -2.69
CA ALA A 143 -19.20 15.60 -2.20
C ALA A 143 -20.72 15.96 -2.18
N THR A 144 -21.59 14.94 -2.18
CA THR A 144 -23.03 15.16 -2.04
C THR A 144 -23.39 15.54 -0.61
N ALA A 145 -24.50 16.25 -0.42
CA ALA A 145 -24.89 16.80 0.90
C ALA A 145 -25.21 15.71 1.95
N ASP A 146 -25.43 14.49 1.54
CA ASP A 146 -25.74 13.32 2.39
C ASP A 146 -24.50 12.51 2.81
N THR A 147 -23.29 12.96 2.41
CA THR A 147 -22.05 12.28 2.81
C THR A 147 -21.64 12.60 4.24
N PRO A 148 -20.90 11.70 4.92
CA PRO A 148 -20.37 11.99 6.27
C PRO A 148 -19.38 13.15 6.23
N LEU A 149 -19.19 13.85 7.36
CA LEU A 149 -18.23 14.96 7.45
C LEU A 149 -16.78 14.51 7.31
N ALA A 150 -16.48 13.29 7.75
CA ALA A 150 -15.17 12.65 7.62
C ALA A 150 -15.35 11.14 7.50
N SER A 151 -14.40 10.50 6.84
CA SER A 151 -14.29 9.04 6.75
C SER A 151 -12.86 8.58 6.92
N PRO A 152 -12.61 7.41 7.55
CA PRO A 152 -11.27 6.82 7.60
C PRO A 152 -10.86 6.37 6.20
N PHE A 153 -9.61 6.64 5.81
CA PHE A 153 -9.09 6.21 4.52
C PHE A 153 -7.79 5.40 4.62
N ILE A 154 -7.09 5.46 5.76
CA ILE A 154 -5.95 4.57 6.05
C ILE A 154 -6.14 4.00 7.45
N LEU A 155 -5.95 2.68 7.59
CA LEU A 155 -5.72 2.01 8.87
C LEU A 155 -4.25 1.61 8.95
N LEU A 156 -3.54 2.19 9.90
CA LEU A 156 -2.15 1.92 10.22
C LEU A 156 -2.08 0.78 11.24
N GLY A 157 -1.12 -0.14 11.08
CA GLY A 157 -0.97 -1.26 12.01
C GLY A 157 -2.06 -2.33 11.85
N SER A 158 -2.53 -2.57 10.62
CA SER A 158 -3.63 -3.51 10.35
C SER A 158 -3.30 -4.95 10.74
N LEU A 159 -2.02 -5.34 10.75
CA LEU A 159 -1.58 -6.69 11.12
C LEU A 159 -1.86 -7.03 12.60
N ARG A 160 -2.02 -6.02 13.47
CA ARG A 160 -2.46 -6.21 14.84
C ARG A 160 -3.95 -6.56 14.94
N PHE A 161 -4.76 -5.98 14.07
CA PHE A 161 -6.21 -6.00 14.14
C PHE A 161 -6.86 -7.06 13.27
N SER A 162 -6.15 -7.55 12.24
CA SER A 162 -6.65 -8.54 11.28
C SER A 162 -5.66 -9.68 11.11
N ASP A 163 -6.07 -10.88 11.54
CA ASP A 163 -5.28 -12.09 11.32
C ASP A 163 -5.19 -12.42 9.83
N ALA A 164 -6.18 -12.06 9.03
CA ALA A 164 -6.15 -12.26 7.59
C ALA A 164 -5.11 -11.36 6.91
N CYS A 165 -5.02 -10.07 7.30
CA CYS A 165 -3.95 -9.18 6.83
C CYS A 165 -2.56 -9.69 7.28
N LEU A 166 -2.45 -10.16 8.53
CA LEU A 166 -1.20 -10.74 9.03
C LEU A 166 -0.77 -11.96 8.21
N ARG A 167 -1.70 -12.87 7.88
CA ARG A 167 -1.42 -14.02 7.02
C ARG A 167 -1.04 -13.63 5.60
N THR A 168 -1.68 -12.59 5.03
CA THR A 168 -1.34 -12.04 3.70
C THR A 168 0.09 -11.49 3.68
N TYR A 169 0.52 -10.82 4.75
CA TYR A 169 1.88 -10.31 4.91
C TYR A 169 2.95 -11.41 4.83
N ALA A 170 2.59 -12.66 5.16
CA ALA A 170 3.46 -13.83 5.12
C ALA A 170 3.17 -14.77 3.93
N HIS A 171 2.51 -14.29 2.87
CA HIS A 171 2.25 -15.12 1.69
C HIS A 171 3.57 -15.64 1.09
N PRO A 172 3.79 -16.97 0.99
CA PRO A 172 5.11 -17.53 0.73
C PRO A 172 5.67 -17.15 -0.63
N GLU A 173 4.84 -17.05 -1.68
CA GLU A 173 5.30 -16.61 -2.99
C GLU A 173 5.69 -15.13 -3.01
N LEU A 174 4.95 -14.26 -2.30
CA LEU A 174 5.32 -12.85 -2.16
C LEU A 174 6.63 -12.68 -1.40
N LEU A 175 6.87 -13.47 -0.35
CA LEU A 175 8.14 -13.45 0.38
C LEU A 175 9.31 -13.96 -0.46
N LYS A 176 9.11 -14.97 -1.33
CA LYS A 176 10.13 -15.38 -2.31
C LYS A 176 10.41 -14.28 -3.34
N VAL A 177 9.39 -13.51 -3.76
CA VAL A 177 9.60 -12.34 -4.63
C VAL A 177 10.41 -11.27 -3.87
N ALA A 178 10.11 -11.04 -2.59
CA ALA A 178 10.87 -10.09 -1.77
C ALA A 178 12.34 -10.49 -1.63
N GLU A 179 12.61 -11.78 -1.39
CA GLU A 179 13.97 -12.33 -1.36
C GLU A 179 14.68 -12.18 -2.71
N ALA A 180 13.99 -12.48 -3.82
CA ALA A 180 14.58 -12.39 -5.16
C ALA A 180 15.02 -10.95 -5.53
N ILE A 181 14.32 -9.93 -5.02
CA ILE A 181 14.60 -8.53 -5.33
C ILE A 181 15.56 -7.90 -4.30
N ASN A 182 15.32 -8.12 -3.01
CA ASN A 182 16.02 -7.41 -1.94
C ASN A 182 17.12 -8.24 -1.27
N GLY A 183 17.24 -9.54 -1.60
CA GLY A 183 18.15 -10.48 -0.94
C GLY A 183 17.50 -11.22 0.24
N PRO A 184 18.16 -12.26 0.76
CA PRO A 184 17.59 -13.18 1.74
C PRO A 184 17.38 -12.58 3.14
N ASP A 185 18.02 -11.45 3.40
CA ASP A 185 17.94 -10.71 4.66
C ASP A 185 17.10 -9.43 4.54
N PHE A 186 16.18 -9.37 3.56
CA PHE A 186 15.32 -8.23 3.34
C PHE A 186 14.64 -7.76 4.64
N ALA A 187 14.49 -6.46 4.80
CA ALA A 187 13.92 -5.87 6.01
C ALA A 187 12.46 -5.47 5.77
N PRO A 188 11.51 -5.91 6.64
CA PRO A 188 10.12 -5.52 6.53
C PRO A 188 9.91 -4.18 7.23
N PHE A 189 9.47 -3.17 6.47
CA PHE A 189 9.07 -1.88 7.00
C PHE A 189 7.83 -1.38 6.30
N ASN A 190 7.06 -0.56 6.97
CA ASN A 190 5.78 0.00 6.61
C ASN A 190 4.68 -1.04 6.31
N GLU A 191 3.51 -0.74 6.78
CA GLU A 191 2.29 -1.44 6.48
C GLU A 191 1.10 -0.49 6.72
N ALA A 192 0.14 -0.54 5.84
CA ALA A 192 -1.12 0.19 5.97
C ALA A 192 -2.22 -0.47 5.14
N LEU A 193 -3.44 -0.29 5.57
CA LEU A 193 -4.62 -0.70 4.82
C LEU A 193 -5.32 0.54 4.29
N PHE A 194 -5.40 0.68 2.96
CA PHE A 194 -6.07 1.80 2.31
C PHE A 194 -7.52 1.46 2.01
N ILE A 195 -8.41 2.34 2.44
CA ILE A 195 -9.86 2.21 2.32
C ILE A 195 -10.37 3.32 1.40
N LYS A 196 -10.90 2.96 0.23
CA LYS A 196 -11.57 3.91 -0.67
C LYS A 196 -13.02 3.49 -0.90
N GLU A 197 -13.91 4.04 -0.09
CA GLU A 197 -15.33 3.80 -0.22
C GLU A 197 -15.89 4.41 -1.52
N PRO A 198 -16.91 3.79 -2.13
CA PRO A 198 -17.56 4.34 -3.32
C PRO A 198 -18.12 5.74 -3.07
N GLY A 199 -17.89 6.64 -4.02
CA GLY A 199 -18.44 7.99 -4.01
C GLY A 199 -17.81 8.98 -3.02
N ILE A 200 -16.96 8.53 -2.09
CA ILE A 200 -16.37 9.38 -1.03
C ILE A 200 -14.87 9.14 -0.79
N GLY A 201 -14.27 8.16 -1.46
CA GLY A 201 -12.88 7.76 -1.19
C GLY A 201 -11.87 8.87 -1.42
N ALA A 202 -10.96 9.08 -0.46
CA ALA A 202 -9.96 10.13 -0.49
C ALA A 202 -8.91 9.93 -1.60
N ALA A 203 -8.35 11.01 -2.10
CA ALA A 203 -7.15 11.00 -2.93
C ALA A 203 -5.89 10.70 -2.10
N VAL A 204 -4.86 10.23 -2.78
CA VAL A 204 -3.48 10.30 -2.31
C VAL A 204 -2.68 11.01 -3.39
N SER A 205 -2.24 12.21 -3.10
CA SER A 205 -1.51 13.03 -4.08
C SER A 205 -0.24 12.38 -4.58
N TRP A 206 0.21 12.82 -5.75
CA TRP A 206 1.44 12.33 -6.37
C TRP A 206 2.62 12.46 -5.41
N HIS A 207 3.39 11.37 -5.26
CA HIS A 207 4.54 11.28 -4.39
C HIS A 207 5.48 10.15 -4.80
N GLN A 208 6.71 10.23 -4.30
CA GLN A 208 7.66 9.13 -4.27
C GLN A 208 7.83 8.71 -2.82
N ASP A 209 7.78 7.42 -2.55
CA ASP A 209 8.03 6.89 -1.20
C ASP A 209 9.52 6.94 -0.84
N GLY A 210 9.80 6.80 0.46
CA GLY A 210 11.17 6.63 0.94
C GLY A 210 12.06 7.86 0.83
N VAL A 211 11.49 9.06 0.94
CA VAL A 211 12.24 10.33 0.94
C VAL A 211 13.45 10.30 1.88
N THR A 212 13.31 9.64 3.03
CA THR A 212 14.38 9.50 4.02
C THR A 212 15.53 8.59 3.58
N HIS A 213 15.31 7.71 2.59
CA HIS A 213 16.34 6.79 2.11
C HIS A 213 17.26 7.39 1.05
N TRP A 214 16.84 8.47 0.39
CA TRP A 214 17.61 9.10 -0.69
C TRP A 214 18.97 9.62 -0.21
N ASP A 215 19.14 9.82 1.09
CA ASP A 215 20.37 10.28 1.70
C ASP A 215 21.17 9.13 2.34
N SER A 216 20.73 7.86 2.15
CA SER A 216 21.48 6.69 2.62
C SER A 216 22.79 6.53 1.83
N PRO A 217 23.95 6.26 2.49
CA PRO A 217 25.21 6.04 1.79
C PRO A 217 25.20 4.77 0.93
N ASP A 218 24.35 3.80 1.27
CA ASP A 218 24.17 2.53 0.54
C ASP A 218 22.92 2.55 -0.34
N PHE A 219 22.44 3.75 -0.71
CA PHE A 219 21.29 3.92 -1.56
C PHE A 219 21.53 3.23 -2.91
N ASP A 220 20.65 2.31 -3.26
CA ASP A 220 20.65 1.61 -4.54
C ASP A 220 19.47 2.12 -5.39
N GLU A 221 19.78 2.86 -6.44
CA GLU A 221 18.78 3.47 -7.33
C GLU A 221 17.87 2.42 -8.00
N ASN A 222 18.28 1.15 -8.05
CA ASN A 222 17.52 0.10 -8.71
C ASN A 222 16.76 -0.80 -7.71
N ILE A 223 17.37 -1.09 -6.55
CA ILE A 223 16.87 -2.08 -5.59
C ILE A 223 16.94 -1.50 -4.18
N HIS A 224 16.12 -0.52 -3.92
CA HIS A 224 16.11 0.11 -2.61
C HIS A 224 14.94 -0.40 -1.74
N GLY A 225 13.77 -0.59 -2.31
CA GLY A 225 12.61 -1.15 -1.67
C GLY A 225 11.38 -1.03 -2.53
N PHE A 226 10.35 -1.76 -2.15
CA PHE A 226 9.08 -1.76 -2.86
C PHE A 226 7.91 -1.97 -1.90
N ASN A 227 6.72 -1.67 -2.38
CA ASN A 227 5.47 -2.03 -1.73
C ASN A 227 4.77 -3.14 -2.52
N PHE A 228 4.26 -4.15 -1.83
CA PHE A 228 3.17 -4.96 -2.30
C PHE A 228 1.85 -4.29 -1.95
N MET A 229 0.91 -4.35 -2.86
CA MET A 229 -0.43 -3.79 -2.69
C MET A 229 -1.46 -4.81 -3.13
N ALA A 230 -1.95 -5.62 -2.19
CA ALA A 230 -2.95 -6.66 -2.43
C ALA A 230 -4.35 -6.04 -2.53
N GLN A 231 -5.10 -6.42 -3.58
CA GLN A 231 -6.38 -5.83 -3.90
C GLN A 231 -7.55 -6.75 -3.52
N LEU A 232 -8.31 -6.36 -2.50
CA LEU A 232 -9.46 -7.18 -2.07
C LEU A 232 -10.61 -7.18 -3.07
N TYR A 233 -10.91 -6.02 -3.68
CA TYR A 233 -12.04 -5.87 -4.62
C TYR A 233 -11.60 -5.59 -6.06
N GLY A 234 -10.28 -5.60 -6.30
CA GLY A 234 -9.70 -5.10 -7.53
C GLY A 234 -9.54 -3.58 -7.56
N SER A 235 -9.00 -3.08 -8.67
CA SER A 235 -8.81 -1.65 -8.91
C SER A 235 -8.91 -1.31 -10.40
N THR A 236 -9.30 -0.07 -10.69
CA THR A 236 -9.52 0.46 -12.04
C THR A 236 -8.93 1.86 -12.16
N ALA A 237 -9.05 2.47 -13.31
CA ALA A 237 -8.66 3.87 -13.49
C ALA A 237 -9.35 4.84 -12.52
N VAL A 238 -10.58 4.51 -12.06
CA VAL A 238 -11.39 5.38 -11.20
C VAL A 238 -10.92 5.39 -9.76
N ASN A 239 -10.63 4.21 -9.19
CA ASN A 239 -10.33 4.05 -7.77
C ASN A 239 -8.90 3.59 -7.48
N GLY A 240 -8.14 3.18 -8.52
CA GLY A 240 -6.82 2.59 -8.42
C GLY A 240 -5.71 3.58 -8.09
N VAL A 241 -4.54 3.02 -7.81
CA VAL A 241 -3.29 3.77 -7.79
C VAL A 241 -2.87 4.02 -9.23
N TRP A 242 -2.40 5.22 -9.50
CA TRP A 242 -1.78 5.61 -10.76
C TRP A 242 -0.27 5.70 -10.57
N VAL A 243 0.49 5.31 -11.56
CA VAL A 243 1.95 5.33 -11.55
C VAL A 243 2.47 5.89 -12.87
N LEU A 244 3.57 6.64 -12.81
CA LEU A 244 4.31 7.06 -13.99
C LEU A 244 5.38 6.00 -14.30
N PRO A 245 5.20 5.17 -15.36
CA PRO A 245 6.11 4.07 -15.68
C PRO A 245 7.54 4.56 -15.92
N GLY A 246 8.53 3.89 -15.31
CA GLY A 246 9.94 4.23 -15.45
C GLY A 246 10.42 5.41 -14.60
N SER A 247 9.53 6.09 -13.88
CA SER A 247 9.88 7.26 -13.06
C SER A 247 10.82 6.93 -11.89
N HIS A 248 10.86 5.68 -11.44
CA HIS A 248 11.82 5.22 -10.41
C HIS A 248 13.29 5.38 -10.83
N LYS A 249 13.58 5.58 -12.12
CA LYS A 249 14.93 5.82 -12.65
C LYS A 249 15.30 7.29 -12.77
N LEU A 250 14.39 8.20 -12.42
CA LEU A 250 14.57 9.64 -12.62
C LEU A 250 15.11 10.37 -11.37
N GLY A 251 15.43 9.64 -10.31
CA GLY A 251 15.83 10.25 -9.04
C GLY A 251 14.67 10.97 -8.35
N LYS A 252 14.97 11.96 -7.53
CA LYS A 252 13.97 12.82 -6.89
C LYS A 252 13.32 13.72 -7.94
N ILE A 253 12.01 13.62 -8.08
CA ILE A 253 11.22 14.39 -9.06
C ILE A 253 10.67 15.64 -8.37
N ASP A 254 10.81 16.80 -9.01
CA ASP A 254 10.01 17.98 -8.68
C ASP A 254 8.59 17.79 -9.22
N ILE A 255 7.71 17.40 -8.31
CA ILE A 255 6.32 17.07 -8.68
C ILE A 255 5.52 18.34 -8.99
N THR A 256 5.90 19.47 -8.40
CA THR A 256 5.25 20.76 -8.65
C THR A 256 5.49 21.19 -10.09
N ASP A 257 6.74 21.12 -10.54
CA ASP A 257 7.10 21.46 -11.93
C ASP A 257 6.44 20.49 -12.90
N LEU A 258 6.44 19.18 -12.62
CA LEU A 258 5.83 18.18 -13.47
C LEU A 258 4.31 18.37 -13.64
N VAL A 259 3.59 18.72 -12.56
CA VAL A 259 2.15 19.04 -12.62
C VAL A 259 1.91 20.35 -13.38
N ALA A 260 2.77 21.37 -13.18
CA ALA A 260 2.68 22.62 -13.93
C ALA A 260 2.89 22.41 -15.43
N GLU A 261 3.87 21.62 -15.83
CA GLU A 261 4.12 21.24 -17.24
C GLU A 261 2.95 20.45 -17.84
N SER A 262 2.32 19.57 -17.06
CA SER A 262 1.15 18.80 -17.48
C SER A 262 -0.14 19.64 -17.53
N GLY A 263 -0.14 20.84 -16.96
CA GLY A 263 -1.29 21.74 -16.85
C GLY A 263 -2.39 21.26 -15.88
N SER A 264 -2.19 20.13 -15.23
CA SER A 264 -3.08 19.55 -14.21
C SER A 264 -2.39 18.38 -13.50
N GLU A 265 -3.04 17.85 -12.46
CA GLU A 265 -2.63 16.61 -11.77
C GLU A 265 -2.80 15.34 -12.62
N ARG A 266 -3.37 15.42 -13.81
CA ARG A 266 -3.48 14.33 -14.79
C ARG A 266 -2.17 14.21 -15.58
N LEU A 267 -1.17 13.58 -14.97
CA LEU A 267 0.17 13.47 -15.54
C LEU A 267 0.16 12.68 -16.86
N VAL A 268 0.78 13.25 -17.88
CA VAL A 268 0.93 12.60 -19.19
C VAL A 268 1.77 11.32 -19.06
N GLY A 269 1.27 10.22 -19.61
CA GLY A 269 1.96 8.93 -19.58
C GLY A 269 1.77 8.13 -18.29
N ALA A 270 1.12 8.67 -17.26
CA ALA A 270 0.75 7.88 -16.11
C ALA A 270 -0.35 6.87 -16.43
N VAL A 271 -0.33 5.71 -15.78
CA VAL A 271 -1.28 4.63 -15.97
C VAL A 271 -1.84 4.14 -14.63
N PRO A 272 -3.11 3.70 -14.55
CA PRO A 272 -3.64 3.08 -13.36
C PRO A 272 -3.13 1.65 -13.19
N LEU A 273 -2.99 1.22 -11.95
CA LEU A 273 -2.72 -0.18 -11.62
C LEU A 273 -4.05 -0.94 -11.62
N VAL A 274 -4.39 -1.51 -12.77
CA VAL A 274 -5.63 -2.26 -12.97
C VAL A 274 -5.45 -3.67 -12.45
N CYS A 275 -6.28 -4.07 -11.51
CA CYS A 275 -6.23 -5.37 -10.85
C CYS A 275 -7.63 -5.98 -10.74
N ASP A 276 -7.69 -7.30 -10.80
CA ASP A 276 -8.85 -8.06 -10.37
C ASP A 276 -8.76 -8.38 -8.86
N ARG A 277 -9.82 -8.94 -8.28
CA ARG A 277 -9.82 -9.42 -6.89
C ARG A 277 -8.71 -10.44 -6.67
N GLY A 278 -7.93 -10.27 -5.63
CA GLY A 278 -6.83 -11.17 -5.28
C GLY A 278 -5.52 -10.91 -6.02
N ASP A 279 -5.49 -9.98 -6.97
CA ASP A 279 -4.24 -9.55 -7.59
C ASP A 279 -3.40 -8.74 -6.58
N VAL A 280 -2.09 -8.84 -6.73
CA VAL A 280 -1.12 -8.08 -5.95
C VAL A 280 -0.17 -7.38 -6.90
N PHE A 281 -0.03 -6.08 -6.82
CA PHE A 281 1.04 -5.43 -7.56
C PHE A 281 2.22 -5.08 -6.66
N ILE A 282 3.42 -5.19 -7.24
CA ILE A 282 4.65 -4.70 -6.67
C ILE A 282 4.96 -3.33 -7.28
N CYS A 283 5.30 -2.35 -6.47
CA CYS A 283 5.65 -1.01 -6.92
C CYS A 283 6.96 -0.56 -6.24
N ASN A 284 7.94 -0.16 -7.05
CA ASN A 284 9.18 0.42 -6.55
C ASN A 284 8.88 1.71 -5.79
N ARG A 285 9.46 1.89 -4.61
CA ARG A 285 9.19 3.06 -3.75
C ARG A 285 9.60 4.39 -4.36
N GLN A 286 10.52 4.37 -5.32
CA GLN A 286 10.94 5.57 -6.05
C GLN A 286 10.04 5.91 -7.24
N ALA A 287 9.13 5.00 -7.64
CA ALA A 287 8.18 5.29 -8.70
C ALA A 287 7.20 6.38 -8.25
N LEU A 288 7.02 7.39 -9.10
CA LEU A 288 6.04 8.43 -8.88
C LEU A 288 4.64 7.85 -9.00
N HIS A 289 3.88 7.91 -7.92
CA HIS A 289 2.53 7.35 -7.87
C HIS A 289 1.58 8.21 -7.04
N GLY A 290 0.30 7.97 -7.22
CA GLY A 290 -0.76 8.68 -6.52
C GLY A 290 -2.11 8.03 -6.80
N SER A 291 -3.20 8.60 -6.35
CA SER A 291 -4.54 8.12 -6.69
C SER A 291 -5.56 9.23 -6.60
N PHE A 292 -6.43 9.30 -7.60
CA PHE A 292 -7.55 10.26 -7.63
C PHE A 292 -8.60 9.92 -6.57
N PRO A 293 -9.47 10.88 -6.19
CA PRO A 293 -10.61 10.59 -5.34
C PRO A 293 -11.53 9.54 -5.98
N ASN A 294 -12.04 8.60 -5.20
CA ASN A 294 -12.98 7.59 -5.68
C ASN A 294 -14.41 8.14 -5.63
N SER A 295 -14.85 8.75 -6.69
CA SER A 295 -16.25 9.17 -6.89
C SER A 295 -17.06 8.18 -7.74
N GLY A 296 -16.50 7.02 -8.06
CA GLY A 296 -17.17 5.90 -8.72
C GLY A 296 -17.96 5.01 -7.78
N PHE A 297 -18.37 3.85 -8.30
CA PHE A 297 -19.28 2.94 -7.60
C PHE A 297 -18.58 1.75 -6.95
N GLU A 298 -17.36 1.42 -7.36
CA GLU A 298 -16.62 0.27 -6.87
C GLU A 298 -15.74 0.67 -5.68
N PRO A 299 -15.77 -0.10 -4.57
CA PRO A 299 -14.87 0.10 -3.46
C PRO A 299 -13.43 -0.30 -3.86
N ARG A 300 -12.44 0.24 -3.17
CA ARG A 300 -11.09 -0.31 -3.15
C ARG A 300 -10.66 -0.52 -1.72
N LEU A 301 -10.16 -1.71 -1.44
CA LEU A 301 -9.43 -2.03 -0.23
C LEU A 301 -8.08 -2.62 -0.63
N THR A 302 -7.01 -1.99 -0.15
CA THR A 302 -5.64 -2.40 -0.47
C THR A 302 -4.89 -2.69 0.80
N VAL A 303 -4.40 -3.93 0.95
CA VAL A 303 -3.42 -4.28 1.98
C VAL A 303 -2.04 -3.95 1.43
N ASN A 304 -1.45 -2.86 1.95
CA ASN A 304 -0.14 -2.36 1.52
C ASN A 304 0.93 -2.74 2.54
N PHE A 305 2.03 -3.31 2.09
CA PHE A 305 3.17 -3.63 2.93
C PHE A 305 4.48 -3.58 2.15
N GLY A 306 5.55 -3.11 2.80
CA GLY A 306 6.81 -2.84 2.15
C GLY A 306 7.97 -3.68 2.66
N PHE A 307 8.87 -4.00 1.73
CA PHE A 307 10.13 -4.66 2.00
C PHE A 307 11.29 -3.90 1.37
N HIS A 308 12.42 -3.87 2.10
CA HIS A 308 13.61 -3.16 1.69
C HIS A 308 14.82 -4.09 1.66
N LYS A 309 15.77 -3.78 0.81
CA LYS A 309 17.12 -4.29 0.95
C LYS A 309 17.67 -3.81 2.30
N ARG A 310 18.12 -4.73 3.16
CA ARG A 310 18.58 -4.40 4.52
C ARG A 310 19.61 -3.28 4.54
N SER A 311 20.61 -3.36 3.66
CA SER A 311 21.69 -2.37 3.60
C SER A 311 21.20 -0.96 3.24
N SER A 312 20.06 -0.83 2.53
CA SER A 312 19.52 0.48 2.15
C SER A 312 18.74 1.17 3.27
N VAL A 313 18.44 0.48 4.36
CA VAL A 313 17.73 1.05 5.51
C VAL A 313 18.56 1.11 6.78
N LEU A 314 19.60 0.30 6.90
CA LEU A 314 20.49 0.28 8.06
C LEU A 314 21.21 1.65 8.20
N GLY A 315 21.09 2.26 9.37
CA GLY A 315 21.69 3.57 9.65
C GLY A 315 20.89 4.78 9.16
N VAL A 316 19.78 4.56 8.44
CA VAL A 316 18.92 5.65 7.95
C VAL A 316 18.09 6.23 9.09
N LYS A 317 17.97 7.56 9.14
CA LYS A 317 17.08 8.25 10.05
C LYS A 317 15.74 8.51 9.37
N GLY A 318 14.68 7.98 9.92
CA GLY A 318 13.33 8.16 9.40
C GLY A 318 12.26 7.94 10.46
N GLY A 319 11.02 8.22 10.11
CA GLY A 319 9.84 7.98 10.95
C GLY A 319 8.58 7.99 10.10
N GLY A 320 7.55 7.29 10.55
CA GLY A 320 6.25 7.20 9.90
C GLY A 320 5.37 8.44 10.14
N ILE A 321 4.15 8.42 9.61
CA ILE A 321 3.14 9.47 9.84
C ILE A 321 2.82 9.60 11.34
N HIS A 322 2.97 8.53 12.09
CA HIS A 322 2.53 8.35 13.47
C HIS A 322 3.68 8.00 14.44
N SER A 323 4.92 8.08 13.98
CA SER A 323 6.09 7.77 14.81
C SER A 323 7.15 8.87 14.70
N ASP A 324 7.87 9.09 15.79
CA ASP A 324 9.01 9.99 15.82
C ASP A 324 10.16 9.46 14.92
N ALA A 325 10.91 10.38 14.36
CA ALA A 325 12.09 10.01 13.58
C ALA A 325 13.15 9.35 14.47
N GLN A 326 13.60 8.17 14.06
CA GLN A 326 14.64 7.38 14.73
C GLN A 326 15.66 6.86 13.73
N VAL A 327 16.82 6.42 14.19
CA VAL A 327 17.82 5.76 13.34
C VAL A 327 17.51 4.27 13.31
N PHE A 328 17.34 3.70 12.10
CA PHE A 328 17.07 2.28 11.91
C PHE A 328 18.36 1.48 12.05
N ASP A 329 18.66 1.07 13.27
CA ASP A 329 19.77 0.20 13.60
C ASP A 329 19.36 -1.29 13.56
N ASP A 330 20.32 -2.18 13.85
CA ASP A 330 20.08 -3.62 13.88
C ASP A 330 18.99 -4.03 14.87
N GLU A 331 18.86 -3.33 16.00
CA GLU A 331 17.89 -3.64 17.04
C GLU A 331 16.45 -3.31 16.56
N ILE A 332 16.25 -2.16 15.97
CA ILE A 332 14.94 -1.75 15.41
C ILE A 332 14.56 -2.69 14.26
N ILE A 333 15.49 -2.99 13.35
CA ILE A 333 15.25 -3.91 12.24
C ILE A 333 14.86 -5.30 12.76
N ALA A 334 15.59 -5.84 13.76
CA ALA A 334 15.29 -7.13 14.34
C ALA A 334 13.92 -7.14 15.04
N ARG A 335 13.60 -6.08 15.80
CA ARG A 335 12.31 -5.95 16.49
C ARG A 335 11.16 -5.88 15.50
N ARG A 336 11.29 -5.04 14.45
CA ARG A 336 10.26 -4.93 13.40
C ARG A 336 10.08 -6.23 12.62
N SER A 337 11.18 -6.96 12.38
CA SER A 337 11.15 -8.24 11.65
C SER A 337 10.42 -9.35 12.41
N LYS A 338 10.30 -9.30 13.74
CA LYS A 338 9.53 -10.30 14.51
C LYS A 338 8.10 -10.47 14.01
N VAL A 339 7.49 -9.38 13.52
CA VAL A 339 6.12 -9.41 12.95
C VAL A 339 6.03 -10.40 11.79
N LEU A 340 7.07 -10.48 10.96
CA LEU A 340 7.14 -11.47 9.88
C LEU A 340 7.18 -12.90 10.42
N GLY A 341 7.90 -13.14 11.51
CA GLY A 341 7.94 -14.46 12.17
C GLY A 341 6.58 -14.89 12.70
N TYR A 342 5.87 -13.99 13.37
CA TYR A 342 4.50 -14.23 13.82
C TYR A 342 3.51 -14.42 12.67
N ALA A 343 3.66 -13.64 11.60
CA ALA A 343 2.84 -13.77 10.41
C ALA A 343 3.01 -15.14 9.72
N ILE A 344 4.26 -15.63 9.60
CA ILE A 344 4.55 -16.97 9.06
C ILE A 344 3.90 -18.04 9.95
N ALA A 345 4.00 -17.91 11.29
CA ALA A 345 3.37 -18.85 12.22
C ALA A 345 1.85 -18.85 12.09
N ALA A 346 1.22 -17.66 12.05
CA ALA A 346 -0.24 -17.51 11.87
C ALA A 346 -0.73 -18.10 10.54
N ARG A 347 0.03 -17.92 9.47
CA ARG A 347 -0.30 -18.50 8.17
C ARG A 347 -0.21 -20.01 8.17
N LYS A 348 0.84 -20.58 8.78
CA LYS A 348 1.02 -22.02 8.92
C LYS A 348 -0.11 -22.69 9.71
N GLU A 349 -0.65 -22.03 10.74
CA GLU A 349 -1.81 -22.53 11.48
C GLU A 349 -3.07 -22.59 10.61
N ARG A 350 -3.29 -21.58 9.79
CA ARG A 350 -4.48 -21.49 8.90
C ARG A 350 -4.37 -22.39 7.69
N TYR A 351 -3.16 -22.53 7.12
CA TYR A 351 -2.88 -23.30 5.91
C TYR A 351 -1.77 -24.34 6.17
N PRO A 352 -2.06 -25.42 6.94
CA PRO A 352 -1.02 -26.37 7.39
C PRO A 352 -0.39 -27.19 6.27
N ASP A 353 -1.07 -27.33 5.13
CA ASP A 353 -0.57 -28.06 3.95
C ASP A 353 0.26 -27.17 3.01
N GLU A 354 0.28 -25.84 3.25
CA GLU A 354 1.09 -24.92 2.46
C GLU A 354 2.56 -24.97 2.89
N MET A 355 3.47 -24.92 1.93
CA MET A 355 4.91 -24.82 2.24
C MET A 355 5.21 -23.40 2.75
N ALA A 356 5.38 -23.26 4.06
CA ALA A 356 5.71 -22.00 4.68
C ALA A 356 7.07 -21.45 4.18
N TYR A 357 7.16 -20.12 4.06
CA TYR A 357 8.42 -19.45 3.75
C TYR A 357 9.38 -19.53 4.96
N THR A 358 10.66 -19.78 4.68
CA THR A 358 11.73 -19.76 5.69
C THR A 358 12.51 -18.45 5.56
N TYR A 359 12.38 -17.58 6.54
CA TYR A 359 13.14 -16.33 6.56
C TYR A 359 14.53 -16.59 7.13
N GLN A 360 15.55 -16.46 6.28
CA GLN A 360 16.93 -16.86 6.60
C GLN A 360 17.52 -16.23 7.87
N PRO A 361 17.29 -14.93 8.18
CA PRO A 361 17.79 -14.35 9.42
C PRO A 361 17.27 -15.04 10.70
N PHE A 362 16.03 -15.55 10.69
CA PHE A 362 15.49 -16.28 11.82
C PHE A 362 16.07 -17.69 11.94
N GLU A 363 16.21 -18.39 10.82
CA GLU A 363 16.84 -19.71 10.77
C GLU A 363 18.28 -19.63 11.26
N ALA A 364 19.07 -18.68 10.77
CA ALA A 364 20.46 -18.46 11.18
C ALA A 364 20.60 -18.11 12.66
N ALA A 365 19.61 -17.41 13.24
CA ALA A 365 19.58 -17.07 14.66
C ALA A 365 18.95 -18.16 15.56
N GLY A 366 18.45 -19.26 14.99
CA GLY A 366 17.75 -20.31 15.72
C GLY A 366 16.45 -19.84 16.37
N LEU A 367 15.79 -18.82 15.80
CA LEU A 367 14.54 -18.27 16.30
C LEU A 367 13.34 -19.06 15.78
N SER A 368 12.37 -19.29 16.66
CA SER A 368 11.07 -19.87 16.32
C SER A 368 9.95 -18.97 16.82
N PHE A 369 8.83 -18.96 16.11
CA PHE A 369 7.68 -18.12 16.41
C PHE A 369 6.42 -18.96 16.50
N GLU A 370 5.51 -18.56 17.40
CA GLU A 370 4.18 -19.11 17.55
C GLU A 370 3.17 -17.95 17.54
N TRP A 371 2.02 -18.14 16.90
CA TRP A 371 0.96 -17.15 16.91
C TRP A 371 0.01 -17.42 18.08
N ASN A 372 0.04 -16.58 19.10
CA ASN A 372 -0.74 -16.73 20.32
C ASN A 372 -0.97 -15.34 20.98
N ASP A 373 -1.65 -15.31 22.12
CA ASP A 373 -1.92 -14.06 22.85
C ASP A 373 -0.65 -13.30 23.29
N ALA A 374 0.45 -13.98 23.53
CA ALA A 374 1.71 -13.32 23.84
C ALA A 374 2.28 -12.61 22.60
N ALA A 375 2.23 -13.27 21.43
CA ALA A 375 2.62 -12.68 20.16
C ALA A 375 1.76 -11.47 19.80
N ARG A 376 0.43 -11.53 20.01
CA ARG A 376 -0.48 -10.39 19.81
C ARG A 376 -0.09 -9.18 20.66
N ARG A 377 0.31 -9.41 21.91
CA ARG A 377 0.82 -8.33 22.78
C ARG A 377 2.17 -7.79 22.34
N ASP A 378 3.06 -8.63 21.83
CA ASP A 378 4.41 -8.24 21.37
C ASP A 378 4.35 -7.32 20.14
N ILE A 379 3.35 -7.51 19.26
CA ILE A 379 3.14 -6.66 18.08
C ILE A 379 2.18 -5.49 18.30
N HIS A 380 1.82 -5.18 19.54
CA HIS A 380 0.80 -4.16 19.83
C HIS A 380 1.07 -2.80 19.18
N ASP A 381 2.31 -2.34 19.19
CA ASP A 381 2.73 -1.03 18.65
C ASP A 381 3.80 -1.17 17.55
N TYR A 382 3.83 -2.30 16.84
CA TYR A 382 4.89 -2.60 15.85
C TYR A 382 5.03 -1.55 14.75
N ASN A 383 3.92 -0.93 14.37
CA ASN A 383 3.86 0.08 13.32
C ASN A 383 4.59 1.40 13.69
N ARG A 384 4.98 1.56 14.96
CA ARG A 384 5.83 2.68 15.39
C ARG A 384 7.28 2.52 14.95
N ASP A 385 7.69 1.30 14.59
CA ASP A 385 9.00 1.00 14.01
C ASP A 385 8.96 1.02 12.46
N ASP A 386 7.84 1.41 11.86
CA ASP A 386 7.73 1.56 10.42
C ASP A 386 8.54 2.76 9.93
N LEU A 387 9.19 2.59 8.78
CA LEU A 387 9.73 3.69 8.02
C LEU A 387 8.62 4.62 7.53
N SER A 388 8.96 5.85 7.25
CA SER A 388 8.05 6.80 6.62
C SER A 388 7.41 6.19 5.36
N ILE A 389 6.09 6.19 5.34
CA ILE A 389 5.30 5.85 4.15
C ILE A 389 5.37 7.00 3.15
#